data_521c7807cd7ac5de563548dfa2c84de1
#
_entry.id   521c7807cd7ac5de563548dfa2c84de1
#
_cell.length_a   1.000
_cell.length_b   1.000
_cell.length_c   1.000
_cell.angle_alpha   90.00
_cell.angle_beta   90.00
_cell.angle_gamma   90.00
#
_symmetry.space_group_name_H-M   'P 1'
#
loop_
_entity.id
_entity.type
_entity.pdbx_description
1 polymer ?
#
loop_
_entity_poly.entity_id
_entity_poly.type
_entity_poly.pdbx_seq_one_letter_code
_entity_poly.pdbx_strand_id
1 'polypeptide(L)'
;MYIEIGETLSRIQAQEDKCMKITIVGRKFHVTDDLKDKVEKKLSKFDKFFSDEATANVTMRSQKNDEILEITIFYKGTMFRSEVADKEIENALDKSVDIIERQIRKNKTRLEKKFKTGVFEAIPIEEEEDEIKITKTKQFKISPMSVEEAVLQMNLLGHSFFLFLNEENDNVNVVYRKADDEYGVIEPVIE
;
A
#
# COMPACT_ATOMS: atom_id res chain seq x y z
N MET A 1 -40.91 28.32 7.30
CA MET A 1 -40.15 28.01 6.09
C MET A 1 -38.66 28.32 6.29
N TYR A 2 -38.10 28.03 7.48
CA TYR A 2 -36.67 28.24 7.82
C TYR A 2 -36.00 27.02 8.44
N ILE A 3 -36.67 25.85 8.52
CA ILE A 3 -36.16 24.65 9.19
C ILE A 3 -35.51 23.66 8.19
N GLU A 4 -35.91 23.67 6.90
CA GLU A 4 -35.39 22.73 5.90
C GLU A 4 -33.96 23.05 5.38
N ILE A 5 -33.51 24.30 5.46
CA ILE A 5 -32.17 24.68 4.96
C ILE A 5 -31.06 24.19 5.90
N GLY A 6 -31.32 24.17 7.21
CA GLY A 6 -30.36 23.76 8.22
C GLY A 6 -30.04 22.24 8.18
N GLU A 7 -31.05 21.40 7.92
CA GLU A 7 -30.86 19.96 7.81
C GLU A 7 -30.16 19.54 6.53
N THR A 8 -30.39 20.28 5.43
CA THR A 8 -29.69 20.03 4.15
C THR A 8 -28.23 20.40 4.22
N LEU A 9 -27.89 21.53 4.87
CA LEU A 9 -26.49 21.95 5.07
C LEU A 9 -25.75 21.01 6.03
N SER A 10 -26.39 20.54 7.10
CA SER A 10 -25.78 19.59 8.03
C SER A 10 -25.57 18.20 7.39
N ARG A 11 -26.45 17.79 6.47
CA ARG A 11 -26.26 16.56 5.69
C ARG A 11 -25.15 16.68 4.64
N ILE A 12 -25.00 17.85 4.01
CA ILE A 12 -23.91 18.10 3.06
C ILE A 12 -22.57 18.16 3.80
N GLN A 13 -22.48 18.81 4.95
CA GLN A 13 -21.26 18.83 5.76
C GLN A 13 -20.93 17.46 6.39
N ALA A 14 -21.92 16.67 6.78
CA ALA A 14 -21.71 15.32 7.29
C ALA A 14 -21.28 14.32 6.20
N GLN A 15 -21.42 14.68 4.92
CA GLN A 15 -20.99 13.87 3.79
C GLN A 15 -19.58 14.20 3.30
N GLU A 16 -19.08 15.41 3.60
CA GLU A 16 -17.69 15.82 3.31
C GLU A 16 -16.65 15.18 4.25
N ASP A 17 -17.06 14.76 5.46
CA ASP A 17 -16.14 14.19 6.47
C ASP A 17 -15.90 12.65 6.33
N LYS A 18 -16.43 12.01 5.30
CA LYS A 18 -16.40 10.55 5.16
C LYS A 18 -15.48 10.04 4.04
N CYS A 19 -14.70 10.91 3.43
CA CYS A 19 -13.84 10.58 2.32
C CYS A 19 -12.40 10.32 2.79
N MET A 20 -11.76 9.32 2.18
CA MET A 20 -10.34 9.02 2.34
C MET A 20 -9.47 10.24 2.01
N LYS A 21 -8.48 10.55 2.84
CA LYS A 21 -7.53 11.64 2.57
C LYS A 21 -6.55 11.21 1.48
N ILE A 22 -6.54 11.93 0.34
CA ILE A 22 -5.70 11.61 -0.81
C ILE A 22 -4.59 12.66 -0.90
N THR A 23 -3.32 12.19 -0.97
CA THR A 23 -2.14 13.02 -1.23
C THR A 23 -1.53 12.59 -2.56
N ILE A 24 -1.38 13.54 -3.50
CA ILE A 24 -0.84 13.27 -4.84
C ILE A 24 0.49 14.01 -5.01
N VAL A 25 1.54 13.26 -5.38
CA VAL A 25 2.91 13.79 -5.55
C VAL A 25 3.47 13.37 -6.91
N GLY A 26 3.96 14.34 -7.68
CA GLY A 26 4.73 14.10 -8.91
C GLY A 26 6.24 14.16 -8.63
N ARG A 27 6.97 13.10 -8.92
CA ARG A 27 8.46 13.08 -8.88
C ARG A 27 9.02 13.16 -10.29
N LYS A 28 9.50 14.33 -10.69
CA LYS A 28 9.90 14.63 -12.09
C LYS A 28 8.75 14.34 -13.07
N PHE A 29 7.52 14.51 -12.63
CA PHE A 29 6.28 14.32 -13.35
C PHE A 29 5.36 15.50 -13.06
N HIS A 30 4.79 16.12 -14.09
CA HIS A 30 3.87 17.26 -13.94
C HIS A 30 2.45 16.73 -13.74
N VAL A 31 1.91 16.92 -12.54
CA VAL A 31 0.53 16.52 -12.20
C VAL A 31 -0.40 17.65 -12.56
N THR A 32 -1.23 17.45 -13.58
CA THR A 32 -2.28 18.41 -13.97
C THR A 32 -3.50 18.32 -13.06
N ASP A 33 -4.32 19.36 -12.99
CA ASP A 33 -5.52 19.36 -12.16
C ASP A 33 -6.55 18.32 -12.70
N ASP A 34 -6.69 18.18 -14.04
CA ASP A 34 -7.52 17.13 -14.64
C ASP A 34 -7.11 15.71 -14.20
N LEU A 35 -5.81 15.47 -14.07
CA LEU A 35 -5.31 14.18 -13.60
C LEU A 35 -5.58 13.96 -12.11
N LYS A 36 -5.49 15.02 -11.28
CA LYS A 36 -5.88 14.95 -9.86
C LYS A 36 -7.35 14.57 -9.71
N ASP A 37 -8.23 15.26 -10.45
CA ASP A 37 -9.67 14.99 -10.43
C ASP A 37 -9.97 13.54 -10.85
N LYS A 38 -9.27 13.02 -11.88
CA LYS A 38 -9.38 11.62 -12.30
C LYS A 38 -8.96 10.65 -11.22
N VAL A 39 -7.85 10.91 -10.55
CA VAL A 39 -7.35 10.07 -9.44
C VAL A 39 -8.36 10.06 -8.29
N GLU A 40 -8.81 11.23 -7.84
CA GLU A 40 -9.77 11.36 -6.75
C GLU A 40 -11.08 10.63 -7.08
N LYS A 41 -11.61 10.85 -8.27
CA LYS A 41 -12.81 10.18 -8.76
C LYS A 41 -12.68 8.65 -8.81
N LYS A 42 -11.52 8.14 -9.24
CA LYS A 42 -11.29 6.68 -9.30
C LYS A 42 -11.05 6.07 -7.94
N LEU A 43 -10.41 6.78 -7.03
CA LEU A 43 -10.16 6.29 -5.66
C LEU A 43 -11.39 6.42 -4.77
N SER A 44 -12.32 7.35 -5.03
CA SER A 44 -13.56 7.49 -4.25
C SER A 44 -14.43 6.22 -4.24
N LYS A 45 -14.26 5.33 -5.22
CA LYS A 45 -14.94 4.02 -5.18
C LYS A 45 -14.56 3.18 -3.97
N PHE A 46 -13.42 3.46 -3.35
CA PHE A 46 -12.94 2.76 -2.15
C PHE A 46 -13.47 3.36 -0.85
N ASP A 47 -14.10 4.55 -0.86
CA ASP A 47 -14.68 5.17 0.34
C ASP A 47 -15.75 4.28 0.99
N LYS A 48 -16.40 3.43 0.20
CA LYS A 48 -17.34 2.41 0.73
C LYS A 48 -16.66 1.34 1.59
N PHE A 49 -15.35 1.13 1.45
CA PHE A 49 -14.59 0.12 2.21
C PHE A 49 -13.78 0.73 3.35
N PHE A 50 -13.43 1.99 3.23
CA PHE A 50 -12.56 2.70 4.15
C PHE A 50 -13.30 3.91 4.71
N SER A 51 -13.14 4.17 6.01
CA SER A 51 -13.67 5.39 6.63
C SER A 51 -12.70 6.57 6.44
N ASP A 52 -13.08 7.72 6.96
CA ASP A 52 -12.30 8.97 7.04
C ASP A 52 -10.89 8.82 7.65
N GLU A 53 -10.64 7.76 8.40
CA GLU A 53 -9.30 7.44 8.94
C GLU A 53 -8.33 6.91 7.87
N ALA A 54 -8.80 6.59 6.66
CA ALA A 54 -7.96 6.09 5.59
C ALA A 54 -7.15 7.22 4.94
N THR A 55 -5.91 6.92 4.60
CA THR A 55 -5.04 7.83 3.85
C THR A 55 -4.51 7.14 2.60
N ALA A 56 -4.57 7.82 1.45
CA ALA A 56 -4.02 7.36 0.19
C ALA A 56 -2.87 8.27 -0.25
N ASN A 57 -1.72 7.69 -0.48
CA ASN A 57 -0.57 8.37 -1.08
C ASN A 57 -0.44 7.89 -2.52
N VAL A 58 -0.48 8.83 -3.46
CA VAL A 58 -0.34 8.59 -4.90
C VAL A 58 0.93 9.25 -5.37
N THR A 59 1.88 8.47 -5.86
CA THR A 59 3.13 8.99 -6.40
C THR A 59 3.20 8.69 -7.91
N MET A 60 3.44 9.72 -8.70
CA MET A 60 3.63 9.63 -10.14
C MET A 60 5.05 9.97 -10.50
N ARG A 61 5.68 9.17 -11.37
CA ARG A 61 7.05 9.42 -11.83
C ARG A 61 7.24 8.97 -13.28
N SER A 62 8.10 9.68 -14.02
CA SER A 62 8.54 9.24 -15.35
C SER A 62 9.89 8.53 -15.22
N GLN A 63 10.00 7.38 -15.87
CA GLN A 63 11.26 6.62 -15.93
C GLN A 63 11.49 6.09 -17.35
N LYS A 64 12.50 6.59 -18.02
CA LYS A 64 12.78 6.29 -19.43
C LYS A 64 11.58 6.65 -20.32
N ASN A 65 10.88 5.65 -20.88
CA ASN A 65 9.73 5.81 -21.77
C ASN A 65 8.40 5.46 -21.11
N ASP A 66 8.40 5.11 -19.82
CA ASP A 66 7.22 4.70 -19.08
C ASP A 66 6.87 5.70 -17.98
N GLU A 67 5.61 5.81 -17.70
CA GLU A 67 5.06 6.53 -16.56
C GLU A 67 4.69 5.52 -15.47
N ILE A 68 5.18 5.77 -14.27
CA ILE A 68 4.99 4.87 -13.14
C ILE A 68 4.05 5.53 -12.15
N LEU A 69 2.98 4.82 -11.81
CA LEU A 69 2.04 5.19 -10.79
C LEU A 69 2.15 4.23 -9.61
N GLU A 70 2.38 4.79 -8.45
CA GLU A 70 2.33 4.08 -7.17
C GLU A 70 1.16 4.61 -6.35
N ILE A 71 0.29 3.73 -5.89
CA ILE A 71 -0.81 4.04 -4.96
C ILE A 71 -0.61 3.22 -3.70
N THR A 72 -0.59 3.87 -2.55
CA THR A 72 -0.54 3.21 -1.24
C THR A 72 -1.67 3.73 -0.37
N ILE A 73 -2.56 2.84 0.06
CA ILE A 73 -3.68 3.16 0.96
C ILE A 73 -3.38 2.55 2.33
N PHE A 74 -3.43 3.37 3.37
CA PHE A 74 -3.29 2.95 4.77
C PHE A 74 -4.64 3.03 5.46
N TYR A 75 -5.06 1.94 6.11
CA TYR A 75 -6.28 1.87 6.89
C TYR A 75 -6.18 0.88 8.04
N LYS A 76 -6.37 1.34 9.28
CA LYS A 76 -6.34 0.50 10.49
C LYS A 76 -5.16 -0.48 10.56
N GLY A 77 -3.94 0.02 10.29
CA GLY A 77 -2.72 -0.79 10.30
C GLY A 77 -2.66 -1.85 9.19
N THR A 78 -3.42 -1.68 8.12
CA THR A 78 -3.33 -2.46 6.89
C THR A 78 -2.92 -1.55 5.74
N MET A 79 -2.01 -2.03 4.91
CA MET A 79 -1.52 -1.31 3.74
C MET A 79 -1.93 -2.06 2.47
N PHE A 80 -2.55 -1.32 1.54
CA PHE A 80 -2.83 -1.78 0.18
C PHE A 80 -1.89 -1.01 -0.75
N ARG A 81 -1.15 -1.69 -1.59
CA ARG A 81 -0.19 -1.05 -2.49
C ARG A 81 -0.28 -1.60 -3.90
N SER A 82 -0.23 -0.71 -4.87
CA SER A 82 -0.01 -1.05 -6.28
C SER A 82 1.07 -0.14 -6.85
N GLU A 83 1.91 -0.70 -7.71
CA GLU A 83 2.90 0.02 -8.51
C GLU A 83 2.79 -0.50 -9.94
N VAL A 84 2.48 0.38 -10.88
CA VAL A 84 2.25 0.04 -12.28
C VAL A 84 3.03 0.99 -13.18
N ALA A 85 3.77 0.43 -14.12
CA ALA A 85 4.40 1.15 -15.21
C ALA A 85 3.57 0.97 -16.49
N ASP A 86 3.28 2.07 -17.18
CA ASP A 86 2.61 2.09 -18.49
C ASP A 86 3.12 3.27 -19.32
N LYS A 87 2.82 3.28 -20.61
CA LYS A 87 3.16 4.41 -21.47
C LYS A 87 2.31 5.65 -21.19
N GLU A 88 1.13 5.45 -20.62
CA GLU A 88 0.18 6.49 -20.27
C GLU A 88 -0.23 6.35 -18.81
N ILE A 89 -0.14 7.44 -18.05
CA ILE A 89 -0.44 7.44 -16.61
C ILE A 89 -1.91 7.06 -16.33
N GLU A 90 -2.82 7.36 -17.24
CA GLU A 90 -4.23 7.02 -17.09
C GLU A 90 -4.46 5.50 -17.16
N ASN A 91 -3.75 4.80 -18.04
CA ASN A 91 -3.79 3.33 -18.11
C ASN A 91 -3.15 2.72 -16.85
N ALA A 92 -2.06 3.31 -16.35
CA ALA A 92 -1.45 2.90 -15.09
C ALA A 92 -2.42 3.08 -13.91
N LEU A 93 -3.21 4.17 -13.91
CA LEU A 93 -4.21 4.44 -12.89
C LEU A 93 -5.32 3.37 -12.90
N ASP A 94 -5.84 3.02 -14.05
CA ASP A 94 -6.88 1.99 -14.17
C ASP A 94 -6.40 0.64 -13.66
N LYS A 95 -5.24 0.21 -14.12
CA LYS A 95 -4.62 -1.04 -13.67
C LYS A 95 -4.33 -1.04 -12.17
N SER A 96 -3.85 0.09 -11.61
CA SER A 96 -3.57 0.21 -10.18
C SER A 96 -4.83 0.08 -9.34
N VAL A 97 -5.92 0.70 -9.78
CA VAL A 97 -7.21 0.63 -9.11
C VAL A 97 -7.76 -0.81 -9.11
N ASP A 98 -7.62 -1.53 -10.24
CA ASP A 98 -8.03 -2.94 -10.36
C ASP A 98 -7.19 -3.86 -9.46
N ILE A 99 -5.88 -3.59 -9.33
CA ILE A 99 -5.00 -4.35 -8.42
C ILE A 99 -5.46 -4.17 -6.97
N ILE A 100 -5.73 -2.94 -6.53
CA ILE A 100 -6.20 -2.67 -5.16
C ILE A 100 -7.56 -3.33 -4.92
N GLU A 101 -8.49 -3.24 -5.87
CA GLU A 101 -9.79 -3.90 -5.76
C GLU A 101 -9.66 -5.42 -5.63
N ARG A 102 -8.75 -6.03 -6.40
CA ARG A 102 -8.44 -7.46 -6.30
C ARG A 102 -7.83 -7.83 -4.94
N GLN A 103 -6.94 -6.98 -4.40
CA GLN A 103 -6.38 -7.17 -3.05
C GLN A 103 -7.47 -7.16 -1.97
N ILE A 104 -8.42 -6.22 -2.05
CA ILE A 104 -9.56 -6.14 -1.14
C ILE A 104 -10.42 -7.40 -1.27
N ARG A 105 -10.77 -7.80 -2.50
CA ARG A 105 -11.62 -8.96 -2.78
C ARG A 105 -10.99 -10.26 -2.27
N LYS A 106 -9.73 -10.51 -2.61
CA LYS A 106 -8.97 -11.71 -2.18
C LYS A 106 -8.82 -11.81 -0.66
N ASN A 107 -8.80 -10.70 0.05
CA ASN A 107 -8.62 -10.69 1.50
C ASN A 107 -9.91 -10.34 2.27
N LYS A 108 -11.08 -10.41 1.63
CA LYS A 108 -12.37 -10.00 2.18
C LYS A 108 -12.61 -10.50 3.60
N THR A 109 -12.60 -11.81 3.81
CA THR A 109 -12.89 -12.44 5.10
C THR A 109 -11.93 -11.99 6.21
N ARG A 110 -10.65 -11.79 5.89
CA ARG A 110 -9.65 -11.29 6.84
C ARG A 110 -9.87 -9.83 7.19
N LEU A 111 -10.20 -9.01 6.19
CA LEU A 111 -10.48 -7.58 6.37
C LEU A 111 -11.74 -7.38 7.20
N GLU A 112 -12.79 -8.16 6.99
CA GLU A 112 -14.01 -8.15 7.81
C GLU A 112 -13.72 -8.46 9.28
N LYS A 113 -12.96 -9.53 9.55
CA LYS A 113 -12.54 -9.88 10.91
C LYS A 113 -11.71 -8.78 11.56
N LYS A 114 -10.81 -8.16 10.82
CA LYS A 114 -9.92 -7.10 11.33
C LYS A 114 -10.66 -5.78 11.56
N PHE A 115 -11.50 -5.37 10.64
CA PHE A 115 -12.16 -4.07 10.69
C PHE A 115 -13.49 -4.11 11.43
N LYS A 116 -14.04 -5.31 11.68
CA LYS A 116 -15.35 -5.52 12.33
C LYS A 116 -16.47 -4.73 11.62
N THR A 117 -16.44 -4.71 10.29
CA THR A 117 -17.42 -4.01 9.46
C THR A 117 -18.14 -5.01 8.56
N GLY A 118 -19.45 -4.83 8.36
CA GLY A 118 -20.23 -5.61 7.38
C GLY A 118 -20.16 -5.06 5.94
N VAL A 119 -19.34 -4.04 5.68
CA VAL A 119 -19.30 -3.33 4.39
C VAL A 119 -18.86 -4.22 3.23
N PHE A 120 -18.07 -5.24 3.53
CA PHE A 120 -17.54 -6.16 2.52
C PHE A 120 -18.55 -7.24 2.07
N GLU A 121 -19.70 -7.37 2.73
CA GLU A 121 -20.73 -8.36 2.36
C GLU A 121 -21.27 -8.19 0.94
N ALA A 122 -21.24 -6.94 0.42
CA ALA A 122 -21.69 -6.62 -0.93
C ALA A 122 -20.71 -7.02 -2.05
N ILE A 123 -19.52 -7.52 -1.72
CA ILE A 123 -18.55 -7.96 -2.73
C ILE A 123 -18.86 -9.41 -3.11
N PRO A 124 -19.13 -9.73 -4.41
CA PRO A 124 -19.28 -11.12 -4.84
C PRO A 124 -18.01 -11.93 -4.50
N ILE A 125 -18.19 -13.07 -3.86
CA ILE A 125 -17.10 -13.99 -3.53
C ILE A 125 -16.89 -14.89 -4.76
N GLU A 126 -15.73 -14.80 -5.40
CA GLU A 126 -15.16 -15.96 -6.08
C GLU A 126 -14.45 -16.75 -4.96
N GLU A 127 -14.97 -17.95 -4.66
CA GLU A 127 -14.47 -18.82 -3.59
C GLU A 127 -13.09 -19.40 -3.95
N GLU A 128 -12.05 -18.56 -3.92
CA GLU A 128 -10.68 -19.01 -3.74
C GLU A 128 -10.26 -18.66 -2.31
N GLU A 129 -10.63 -19.51 -1.36
CA GLU A 129 -10.07 -19.47 -0.02
C GLU A 129 -8.60 -19.95 -0.06
N ASP A 130 -7.69 -19.04 -0.40
CA ASP A 130 -6.27 -19.21 -0.10
C ASP A 130 -6.08 -19.14 1.43
N GLU A 131 -6.31 -20.26 2.11
CA GLU A 131 -5.90 -20.39 3.51
C GLU A 131 -4.38 -20.20 3.60
N ILE A 132 -3.93 -19.16 4.33
CA ILE A 132 -2.51 -19.05 4.67
C ILE A 132 -2.18 -20.17 5.65
N LYS A 133 -1.58 -21.25 5.15
CA LYS A 133 -1.03 -22.32 5.99
C LYS A 133 0.42 -22.01 6.30
N ILE A 134 0.70 -21.69 7.57
CA ILE A 134 2.09 -21.63 8.04
C ILE A 134 2.54 -23.07 8.28
N THR A 135 3.22 -23.64 7.30
CA THR A 135 3.65 -25.04 7.32
C THR A 135 4.99 -25.24 8.01
N LYS A 136 5.77 -24.18 8.23
CA LYS A 136 7.11 -24.26 8.79
C LYS A 136 7.50 -23.01 9.55
N THR A 137 7.98 -23.18 10.77
CA THR A 137 8.65 -22.15 11.57
C THR A 137 10.13 -22.52 11.69
N LYS A 138 11.02 -21.57 11.39
CA LYS A 138 12.46 -21.74 11.57
C LYS A 138 12.94 -20.76 12.64
N GLN A 139 13.81 -21.24 13.53
CA GLN A 139 14.56 -20.39 14.46
C GLN A 139 16.03 -20.50 14.10
N PHE A 140 16.72 -19.38 14.07
CA PHE A 140 18.16 -19.32 13.85
C PHE A 140 18.78 -18.26 14.75
N LYS A 141 20.03 -18.48 15.11
CA LYS A 141 20.79 -17.49 15.87
C LYS A 141 21.33 -16.44 14.92
N ILE A 142 21.16 -15.18 15.28
CA ILE A 142 21.79 -14.06 14.59
C ILE A 142 23.02 -13.63 15.40
N SER A 143 24.09 -13.27 14.71
CA SER A 143 25.32 -12.74 15.30
C SER A 143 25.52 -11.29 14.87
N PRO A 144 26.19 -10.46 15.67
CA PRO A 144 26.58 -9.12 15.23
C PRO A 144 27.51 -9.21 14.02
N MET A 145 27.25 -8.39 13.00
CA MET A 145 28.07 -8.26 11.81
C MET A 145 27.81 -6.93 11.09
N SER A 146 28.72 -6.54 10.20
CA SER A 146 28.54 -5.35 9.38
C SER A 146 27.51 -5.61 8.24
N VAL A 147 27.04 -4.52 7.61
CA VAL A 147 26.14 -4.58 6.45
C VAL A 147 26.80 -5.35 5.30
N GLU A 148 28.09 -5.10 5.04
CA GLU A 148 28.86 -5.76 3.98
C GLU A 148 28.97 -7.26 4.21
N GLU A 149 29.22 -7.66 5.46
CA GLU A 149 29.28 -9.08 5.82
C GLU A 149 27.92 -9.75 5.68
N ALA A 150 26.84 -9.09 6.08
CA ALA A 150 25.48 -9.57 5.90
C ALA A 150 25.11 -9.77 4.41
N VAL A 151 25.54 -8.85 3.53
CA VAL A 151 25.37 -9.00 2.08
C VAL A 151 26.17 -10.20 1.56
N LEU A 152 27.41 -10.37 2.03
CA LEU A 152 28.23 -11.53 1.67
C LEU A 152 27.56 -12.84 2.09
N GLN A 153 27.08 -12.93 3.33
CA GLN A 153 26.39 -14.12 3.84
C GLN A 153 25.12 -14.41 3.05
N MET A 154 24.32 -13.38 2.73
CA MET A 154 23.13 -13.49 1.89
C MET A 154 23.48 -14.13 0.53
N ASN A 155 24.54 -13.65 -0.13
CA ASN A 155 24.97 -14.12 -1.43
C ASN A 155 25.49 -15.56 -1.36
N LEU A 156 26.30 -15.92 -0.37
CA LEU A 156 26.82 -17.26 -0.15
C LEU A 156 25.72 -18.29 0.10
N LEU A 157 24.64 -17.89 0.77
CA LEU A 157 23.48 -18.74 1.04
C LEU A 157 22.48 -18.79 -0.13
N GLY A 158 22.69 -17.98 -1.18
CA GLY A 158 21.77 -17.89 -2.32
C GLY A 158 20.40 -17.32 -1.96
N HIS A 159 20.34 -16.48 -0.93
CA HIS A 159 19.09 -15.85 -0.49
C HIS A 159 18.89 -14.48 -1.15
N SER A 160 17.64 -14.04 -1.23
CA SER A 160 17.29 -12.71 -1.71
C SER A 160 17.20 -11.67 -0.59
N PHE A 161 17.21 -12.11 0.68
CA PHE A 161 17.27 -11.28 1.88
C PHE A 161 17.98 -12.02 3.01
N PHE A 162 18.49 -11.27 3.99
CA PHE A 162 19.16 -11.82 5.16
C PHE A 162 18.93 -10.92 6.38
N LEU A 163 18.54 -11.53 7.51
CA LEU A 163 18.41 -10.86 8.81
C LEU A 163 19.73 -10.98 9.57
N PHE A 164 20.16 -9.89 10.18
CA PHE A 164 21.38 -9.86 11.00
C PHE A 164 21.24 -8.85 12.15
N LEU A 165 22.09 -8.97 13.14
CA LEU A 165 22.25 -7.96 14.16
C LEU A 165 23.32 -6.98 13.67
N ASN A 166 22.96 -5.72 13.44
CA ASN A 166 23.92 -4.73 12.97
C ASN A 166 24.81 -4.29 14.14
N GLU A 167 26.14 -4.47 14.00
CA GLU A 167 27.12 -4.14 15.03
C GLU A 167 27.26 -2.63 15.31
N GLU A 168 26.79 -1.77 14.37
CA GLU A 168 26.85 -0.33 14.54
C GLU A 168 25.76 0.23 15.47
N ASN A 169 24.57 -0.40 15.48
CA ASN A 169 23.40 0.13 16.19
C ASN A 169 22.73 -0.90 17.14
N ASP A 170 23.27 -2.12 17.23
CA ASP A 170 22.75 -3.24 18.01
C ASP A 170 21.27 -3.60 17.71
N ASN A 171 20.79 -3.24 16.51
CA ASN A 171 19.43 -3.53 16.06
C ASN A 171 19.40 -4.65 15.01
N VAL A 172 18.28 -5.36 14.98
CA VAL A 172 18.04 -6.35 13.93
C VAL A 172 17.70 -5.63 12.64
N ASN A 173 18.56 -5.77 11.64
CA ASN A 173 18.39 -5.19 10.32
C ASN A 173 18.18 -6.28 9.26
N VAL A 174 17.75 -5.89 8.07
CA VAL A 174 17.56 -6.79 6.92
C VAL A 174 18.29 -6.22 5.72
N VAL A 175 19.20 -6.98 5.13
CA VAL A 175 19.71 -6.69 3.78
C VAL A 175 18.90 -7.46 2.75
N TYR A 176 18.69 -6.87 1.58
CA TYR A 176 17.96 -7.49 0.48
C TYR A 176 18.54 -7.08 -0.88
N ARG A 177 18.39 -7.98 -1.87
CA ARG A 177 18.81 -7.73 -3.24
C ARG A 177 17.68 -7.06 -4.02
N LYS A 178 17.99 -5.96 -4.73
CA LYS A 178 17.10 -5.31 -5.67
C LYS A 178 17.14 -5.97 -7.06
N ALA A 179 16.22 -5.57 -7.95
CA ALA A 179 16.11 -6.14 -9.29
C ALA A 179 17.31 -5.83 -10.23
N ASP A 180 18.07 -4.80 -9.93
CA ASP A 180 19.23 -4.31 -10.69
C ASP A 180 20.58 -4.74 -10.10
N ASP A 181 20.60 -5.83 -9.33
CA ASP A 181 21.74 -6.35 -8.57
C ASP A 181 22.35 -5.38 -7.53
N GLU A 182 21.64 -4.30 -7.23
CA GLU A 182 21.95 -3.47 -6.08
C GLU A 182 21.41 -4.09 -4.77
N TYR A 183 21.89 -3.57 -3.65
CA TYR A 183 21.46 -4.01 -2.32
C TYR A 183 20.76 -2.88 -1.59
N GLY A 184 19.82 -3.23 -0.72
CA GLY A 184 19.16 -2.31 0.19
C GLY A 184 19.24 -2.82 1.63
N VAL A 185 19.15 -1.90 2.59
CA VAL A 185 19.05 -2.19 4.03
C VAL A 185 17.72 -1.69 4.54
N ILE A 186 17.06 -2.49 5.36
CA ILE A 186 15.86 -2.12 6.11
C ILE A 186 16.25 -2.06 7.58
N GLU A 187 16.10 -0.90 8.18
CA GLU A 187 16.29 -0.66 9.62
C GLU A 187 14.91 -0.53 10.27
N PRO A 188 14.47 -1.51 11.06
CA PRO A 188 13.20 -1.41 11.78
C PRO A 188 13.28 -0.36 12.87
N VAL A 189 12.30 0.54 12.92
CA VAL A 189 12.09 1.48 14.02
C VAL A 189 10.86 1.03 14.79
N ILE A 190 11.01 0.86 16.10
CA ILE A 190 9.90 0.54 17.00
C ILE A 190 9.44 1.87 17.61
N GLU A 191 8.20 2.25 17.35
CA GLU A 191 7.53 3.41 17.95
C GLU A 191 6.90 3.04 19.31
#